data_455294dec0a3198ade51c36a0ffaebac
#
_entry.id   455294dec0a3198ade51c36a0ffaebac
#
_cell.length_a   1.000
_cell.length_b   1.000
_cell.length_c   1.000
_cell.angle_alpha   90.00
_cell.angle_beta   90.00
_cell.angle_gamma   90.00
#
_symmetry.space_group_name_H-M   'P 1'
#
loop_
_entity.id
_entity.type
_entity.pdbx_description
1 polymer ?
#
loop_
_entity_poly.entity_id
_entity_poly.type
_entity_poly.pdbx_seq_one_letter_code
_entity_poly.pdbx_strand_id
1 'polypeptide(L)'
;MSLLTIELQKEKRAGVIPVLIAVGILGAAYALVNFFVRKNTLLSLPLAPMDVLLTQLYGTLLILNMFGIIVATCMIYNMEFKGNAVKKLYMLPVSVPKMYLYKFLILTILLLIAITLQNLALIKIGMTDLPQGTFELPTLIRFAAYSFITSMPVLSFLLLISSRFENIWIPLGIGVAGFLSGMALANFDLAILMFHPFVVMLKPAVAMSAQPDKSIALVALTETVLFLAIGFGLANYTHYE
;
A
#
# COMPACT_ATOMS: atom_id res chain seq x y z
N MET A 1 -26.29 9.12 11.54
CA MET A 1 -25.29 8.47 10.68
C MET A 1 -23.95 8.45 11.41
N SER A 2 -23.21 7.34 11.38
CA SER A 2 -21.88 7.31 11.97
C SER A 2 -20.90 8.12 11.10
N LEU A 3 -19.88 8.69 11.73
CA LEU A 3 -18.84 9.47 11.04
C LEU A 3 -18.15 8.66 9.95
N LEU A 4 -17.95 7.37 10.19
CA LEU A 4 -17.40 6.41 9.23
C LEU A 4 -18.29 6.29 7.96
N THR A 5 -19.61 6.26 8.12
CA THR A 5 -20.53 6.15 6.98
C THR A 5 -20.48 7.39 6.09
N ILE A 6 -20.31 8.57 6.70
CA ILE A 6 -20.17 9.84 5.98
C ILE A 6 -18.85 9.83 5.19
N GLU A 7 -17.75 9.44 5.82
CA GLU A 7 -16.44 9.34 5.14
C GLU A 7 -16.49 8.33 3.97
N LEU A 8 -17.05 7.15 4.15
CA LEU A 8 -17.20 6.17 3.07
C LEU A 8 -18.01 6.73 1.87
N GLN A 9 -19.06 7.51 2.12
CA GLN A 9 -19.83 8.14 1.05
C GLN A 9 -19.02 9.21 0.29
N LYS A 10 -18.20 9.98 1.01
CA LYS A 10 -17.27 10.95 0.40
C LYS A 10 -16.24 10.22 -0.49
N GLU A 11 -15.63 9.15 0.02
CA GLU A 11 -14.58 8.41 -0.71
C GLU A 11 -15.12 7.71 -1.97
N LYS A 12 -16.38 7.27 -1.95
CA LYS A 12 -17.07 6.78 -3.14
C LYS A 12 -17.17 7.84 -4.24
N ARG A 13 -17.41 9.10 -3.84
CA ARG A 13 -17.50 10.25 -4.78
C ARG A 13 -16.10 10.76 -5.19
N ALA A 14 -15.10 10.61 -4.33
CA ALA A 14 -13.71 11.00 -4.59
C ALA A 14 -13.03 10.13 -5.65
N GLY A 15 -13.56 8.95 -5.94
CA GLY A 15 -12.93 8.00 -6.84
C GLY A 15 -11.80 7.17 -6.19
N VAL A 16 -11.59 7.25 -4.89
CA VAL A 16 -10.55 6.48 -4.16
C VAL A 16 -10.85 4.99 -4.21
N ILE A 17 -12.13 4.61 -4.02
CA ILE A 17 -12.55 3.21 -4.05
C ILE A 17 -12.25 2.55 -5.40
N PRO A 18 -12.71 3.10 -6.56
CA PRO A 18 -12.42 2.48 -7.85
C PRO A 18 -10.93 2.46 -8.18
N VAL A 19 -10.12 3.42 -7.72
CA VAL A 19 -8.65 3.41 -7.95
C VAL A 19 -8.01 2.19 -7.28
N LEU A 20 -8.23 1.93 -5.99
CA LEU A 20 -7.62 0.79 -5.31
C LEU A 20 -8.18 -0.56 -5.77
N ILE A 21 -9.46 -0.63 -6.13
CA ILE A 21 -10.02 -1.84 -6.77
C ILE A 21 -9.37 -2.08 -8.13
N ALA A 22 -9.19 -1.03 -8.95
CA ALA A 22 -8.51 -1.14 -10.24
C ALA A 22 -7.06 -1.62 -10.07
N VAL A 23 -6.32 -1.14 -9.06
CA VAL A 23 -4.97 -1.62 -8.73
C VAL A 23 -4.99 -3.12 -8.40
N GLY A 24 -5.96 -3.58 -7.63
CA GLY A 24 -6.13 -5.01 -7.34
C GLY A 24 -6.39 -5.84 -8.60
N ILE A 25 -7.32 -5.40 -9.45
CA ILE A 25 -7.67 -6.09 -10.71
C ILE A 25 -6.50 -6.07 -11.70
N LEU A 26 -5.85 -4.92 -11.89
CA LEU A 26 -4.70 -4.79 -12.79
C LEU A 26 -3.52 -5.63 -12.32
N GLY A 27 -3.26 -5.67 -11.00
CA GLY A 27 -2.25 -6.52 -10.42
C GLY A 27 -2.55 -8.01 -10.62
N ALA A 28 -3.80 -8.44 -10.40
CA ALA A 28 -4.22 -9.82 -10.66
C ALA A 28 -4.07 -10.19 -12.14
N ALA A 29 -4.53 -9.31 -13.05
CA ALA A 29 -4.39 -9.50 -14.50
C ALA A 29 -2.91 -9.57 -14.91
N TYR A 30 -2.07 -8.66 -14.39
CA TYR A 30 -0.63 -8.69 -14.64
C TYR A 30 0.00 -10.00 -14.19
N ALA A 31 -0.29 -10.50 -12.99
CA ALA A 31 0.26 -11.74 -12.49
C ALA A 31 -0.08 -12.92 -13.41
N LEU A 32 -1.35 -13.02 -13.84
CA LEU A 32 -1.79 -14.06 -14.77
C LEU A 32 -1.09 -13.95 -16.14
N VAL A 33 -1.12 -12.77 -16.75
CA VAL A 33 -0.55 -12.55 -18.09
C VAL A 33 0.96 -12.78 -18.06
N ASN A 34 1.69 -12.21 -17.09
CA ASN A 34 3.14 -12.39 -16.97
C ASN A 34 3.52 -13.87 -16.78
N PHE A 35 2.78 -14.58 -15.92
CA PHE A 35 3.04 -15.99 -15.71
C PHE A 35 2.80 -16.80 -17.00
N PHE A 36 1.66 -16.63 -17.67
CA PHE A 36 1.36 -17.41 -18.90
C PHE A 36 2.35 -17.11 -20.03
N VAL A 37 2.75 -15.85 -20.22
CA VAL A 37 3.71 -15.48 -21.27
C VAL A 37 5.11 -16.00 -20.96
N ARG A 38 5.52 -16.02 -19.70
CA ARG A 38 6.88 -16.39 -19.27
C ARG A 38 6.96 -17.77 -18.60
N LYS A 39 5.92 -18.60 -18.68
CA LYS A 39 5.79 -19.86 -17.95
C LYS A 39 7.06 -20.74 -18.08
N ASN A 40 7.51 -20.99 -19.29
CA ASN A 40 8.68 -21.84 -19.53
C ASN A 40 9.96 -21.25 -18.91
N THR A 41 10.17 -19.95 -19.03
CA THR A 41 11.31 -19.26 -18.45
C THR A 41 11.27 -19.25 -16.93
N LEU A 42 10.11 -19.00 -16.35
CA LEU A 42 9.93 -18.95 -14.90
C LEU A 42 10.13 -20.32 -14.25
N LEU A 43 9.61 -21.38 -14.87
CA LEU A 43 9.74 -22.74 -14.35
C LEU A 43 11.13 -23.37 -14.60
N SER A 44 11.94 -22.78 -15.49
CA SER A 44 13.34 -23.20 -15.71
C SER A 44 14.35 -22.53 -14.78
N LEU A 45 13.94 -21.56 -13.96
CA LEU A 45 14.82 -20.91 -12.99
C LEU A 45 15.27 -21.91 -11.91
N PRO A 46 16.53 -21.81 -11.44
CA PRO A 46 17.07 -22.68 -10.39
C PRO A 46 16.58 -22.24 -9.00
N LEU A 47 15.27 -22.04 -8.85
CA LEU A 47 14.60 -21.61 -7.63
C LEU A 47 13.47 -22.59 -7.30
N ALA A 48 13.11 -22.68 -6.02
CA ALA A 48 11.91 -23.43 -5.65
C ALA A 48 10.66 -22.80 -6.33
N PRO A 49 9.72 -23.60 -6.83
CA PRO A 49 8.55 -23.08 -7.55
C PRO A 49 7.75 -22.02 -6.77
N MET A 50 7.70 -22.15 -5.45
CA MET A 50 7.04 -21.15 -4.57
C MET A 50 7.83 -19.83 -4.51
N ASP A 51 9.17 -19.90 -4.45
CA ASP A 51 10.02 -18.70 -4.48
C ASP A 51 9.93 -17.98 -5.84
N VAL A 52 9.83 -18.73 -6.95
CA VAL A 52 9.57 -18.14 -8.27
C VAL A 52 8.28 -17.34 -8.27
N LEU A 53 7.20 -17.90 -7.74
CA LEU A 53 5.91 -17.24 -7.66
C LEU A 53 5.99 -15.92 -6.85
N LEU A 54 6.62 -15.99 -5.67
CA LEU A 54 6.63 -14.87 -4.72
C LEU A 54 7.70 -13.81 -5.03
N THR A 55 8.79 -14.16 -5.70
CA THR A 55 9.85 -13.19 -6.02
C THR A 55 9.68 -12.56 -7.40
N GLN A 56 9.35 -13.36 -8.42
CA GLN A 56 9.28 -12.88 -9.81
C GLN A 56 7.99 -12.13 -10.15
N LEU A 57 6.87 -12.50 -9.55
CA LEU A 57 5.59 -11.84 -9.81
C LEU A 57 5.29 -10.73 -8.80
N TYR A 58 5.65 -10.92 -7.55
CA TYR A 58 5.28 -10.01 -6.46
C TYR A 58 5.94 -8.64 -6.55
N GLY A 59 7.14 -8.52 -7.13
CA GLY A 59 7.84 -7.24 -7.26
C GLY A 59 7.01 -6.19 -8.00
N THR A 60 6.39 -6.56 -9.11
CA THR A 60 5.52 -5.63 -9.86
C THR A 60 4.20 -5.35 -9.13
N LEU A 61 3.65 -6.34 -8.40
CA LEU A 61 2.46 -6.14 -7.57
C LEU A 61 2.71 -5.08 -6.49
N LEU A 62 3.89 -5.11 -5.84
CA LEU A 62 4.28 -4.09 -4.86
C LEU A 62 4.40 -2.70 -5.47
N ILE A 63 4.97 -2.59 -6.66
CA ILE A 63 5.07 -1.31 -7.40
C ILE A 63 3.66 -0.78 -7.72
N LEU A 64 2.76 -1.63 -8.22
CA LEU A 64 1.37 -1.24 -8.49
C LEU A 64 0.65 -0.79 -7.23
N ASN A 65 0.81 -1.51 -6.13
CA ASN A 65 0.23 -1.15 -4.83
C ASN A 65 0.79 0.20 -4.33
N MET A 66 2.09 0.45 -4.51
CA MET A 66 2.73 1.72 -4.13
C MET A 66 2.14 2.89 -4.92
N PHE A 67 1.99 2.77 -6.24
CA PHE A 67 1.31 3.80 -7.05
C PHE A 67 -0.15 3.96 -6.64
N GLY A 68 -0.85 2.87 -6.35
CA GLY A 68 -2.21 2.91 -5.82
C GLY A 68 -2.31 3.70 -4.52
N ILE A 69 -1.39 3.49 -3.59
CA ILE A 69 -1.32 4.23 -2.32
C ILE A 69 -1.05 5.71 -2.58
N ILE A 70 -0.06 6.05 -3.45
CA ILE A 70 0.28 7.44 -3.79
C ILE A 70 -0.95 8.17 -4.32
N VAL A 71 -1.63 7.59 -5.31
CA VAL A 71 -2.81 8.22 -5.92
C VAL A 71 -3.97 8.31 -4.93
N ALA A 72 -4.28 7.23 -4.22
CA ALA A 72 -5.40 7.18 -3.29
C ALA A 72 -5.25 8.18 -2.13
N THR A 73 -4.06 8.29 -1.54
CA THR A 73 -3.78 9.24 -0.45
C THR A 73 -3.85 10.69 -0.93
N CYS A 74 -3.42 10.99 -2.15
CA CYS A 74 -3.57 12.33 -2.74
C CYS A 74 -5.04 12.67 -3.00
N MET A 75 -5.83 11.72 -3.51
CA MET A 75 -7.23 11.96 -3.85
C MET A 75 -8.12 12.16 -2.62
N ILE A 76 -7.85 11.42 -1.52
CA ILE A 76 -8.70 11.43 -0.33
C ILE A 76 -8.76 12.81 0.35
N TYR A 77 -7.67 13.59 0.31
CA TYR A 77 -7.62 14.94 0.86
C TYR A 77 -7.93 16.03 -0.18
N ASN A 78 -7.62 15.80 -1.46
CA ASN A 78 -7.90 16.78 -2.51
C ASN A 78 -9.38 17.20 -2.57
N MET A 79 -10.31 16.28 -2.27
CA MET A 79 -11.74 16.61 -2.19
C MET A 79 -12.09 17.56 -1.03
N GLU A 80 -11.39 17.47 0.09
CA GLU A 80 -11.65 18.32 1.25
C GLU A 80 -11.13 19.74 1.04
N PHE A 81 -10.00 19.87 0.35
CA PHE A 81 -9.45 21.18 0.02
C PHE A 81 -10.21 21.90 -1.10
N LYS A 82 -10.88 21.16 -2.00
CA LYS A 82 -11.69 21.78 -3.07
C LYS A 82 -12.92 22.51 -2.52
N GLY A 83 -13.13 23.73 -2.97
CA GLY A 83 -14.35 24.49 -2.68
C GLY A 83 -14.47 24.97 -1.23
N ASN A 84 -13.35 25.16 -0.51
CA ASN A 84 -13.35 25.54 0.92
C ASN A 84 -14.14 24.55 1.81
N ALA A 85 -14.23 23.27 1.39
CA ALA A 85 -14.97 22.27 2.15
C ALA A 85 -14.34 22.04 3.53
N VAL A 86 -13.00 22.20 3.66
CA VAL A 86 -12.27 22.17 4.93
C VAL A 86 -12.84 23.20 5.91
N LYS A 87 -13.03 24.48 5.49
CA LYS A 87 -13.57 25.53 6.38
C LYS A 87 -15.00 25.20 6.86
N LYS A 88 -15.82 24.64 5.99
CA LYS A 88 -17.19 24.18 6.37
C LYS A 88 -17.15 23.01 7.35
N LEU A 89 -16.16 22.14 7.22
CA LEU A 89 -15.98 20.98 8.08
C LEU A 89 -15.65 21.38 9.53
N TYR A 90 -14.85 22.44 9.72
CA TYR A 90 -14.52 22.96 11.05
C TYR A 90 -15.68 23.67 11.74
N MET A 91 -16.71 24.08 11.00
CA MET A 91 -17.96 24.63 11.58
C MET A 91 -18.89 23.52 12.13
N LEU A 92 -18.63 22.26 11.79
CA LEU A 92 -19.40 21.13 12.29
C LEU A 92 -18.76 20.59 13.58
N PRO A 93 -19.56 20.07 14.53
CA PRO A 93 -19.07 19.49 15.77
C PRO A 93 -18.43 18.10 15.51
N VAL A 94 -17.42 18.06 14.63
CA VAL A 94 -16.75 16.82 14.19
C VAL A 94 -15.29 16.87 14.58
N SER A 95 -14.83 15.78 15.18
CA SER A 95 -13.41 15.63 15.56
C SER A 95 -12.53 15.35 14.35
N VAL A 96 -11.70 16.34 13.95
CA VAL A 96 -10.76 16.24 12.82
C VAL A 96 -9.77 15.07 13.00
N PRO A 97 -9.18 14.82 14.20
CA PRO A 97 -8.32 13.68 14.39
C PRO A 97 -9.00 12.33 14.16
N LYS A 98 -10.29 12.20 14.52
CA LYS A 98 -11.06 10.97 14.23
C LYS A 98 -11.27 10.77 12.73
N MET A 99 -11.49 11.86 11.98
CA MET A 99 -11.61 11.77 10.52
C MET A 99 -10.31 11.30 9.87
N TYR A 100 -9.15 11.79 10.34
CA TYR A 100 -7.84 11.34 9.89
C TYR A 100 -7.68 9.81 10.08
N LEU A 101 -8.05 9.29 11.26
CA LEU A 101 -7.99 7.84 11.52
C LEU A 101 -8.99 7.05 10.67
N TYR A 102 -10.20 7.56 10.43
CA TYR A 102 -11.16 6.89 9.55
C TYR A 102 -10.68 6.83 8.10
N LYS A 103 -10.02 7.89 7.60
CA LYS A 103 -9.40 7.87 6.27
C LYS A 103 -8.31 6.82 6.17
N PHE A 104 -7.43 6.74 7.17
CA PHE A 104 -6.43 5.69 7.26
C PHE A 104 -7.07 4.30 7.25
N LEU A 105 -8.11 4.07 8.05
CA LEU A 105 -8.82 2.79 8.12
C LEU A 105 -9.45 2.40 6.78
N ILE A 106 -10.11 3.34 6.10
CA ILE A 106 -10.72 3.11 4.79
C ILE A 106 -9.65 2.71 3.76
N LEU A 107 -8.54 3.46 3.68
CA LEU A 107 -7.45 3.16 2.75
C LEU A 107 -6.81 1.80 3.07
N THR A 108 -6.63 1.47 4.34
CA THR A 108 -6.09 0.19 4.79
C THR A 108 -6.98 -0.98 4.36
N ILE A 109 -8.30 -0.86 4.54
CA ILE A 109 -9.26 -1.89 4.10
C ILE A 109 -9.26 -2.04 2.57
N LEU A 110 -9.26 -0.93 1.84
CA LEU A 110 -9.23 -0.96 0.37
C LEU A 110 -7.93 -1.56 -0.17
N LEU A 111 -6.79 -1.25 0.45
CA LEU A 111 -5.51 -1.86 0.11
C LEU A 111 -5.50 -3.37 0.41
N LEU A 112 -6.08 -3.79 1.54
CA LEU A 112 -6.23 -5.21 1.87
C LEU A 112 -7.07 -5.93 0.80
N ILE A 113 -8.16 -5.33 0.33
CA ILE A 113 -8.97 -5.88 -0.75
C ILE A 113 -8.15 -5.99 -2.05
N ALA A 114 -7.38 -4.96 -2.41
CA ALA A 114 -6.51 -4.99 -3.59
C ALA A 114 -5.48 -6.12 -3.53
N ILE A 115 -4.78 -6.26 -2.40
CA ILE A 115 -3.80 -7.33 -2.18
C ILE A 115 -4.48 -8.70 -2.21
N THR A 116 -5.68 -8.83 -1.64
CA THR A 116 -6.45 -10.09 -1.68
C THR A 116 -6.79 -10.49 -3.11
N LEU A 117 -7.27 -9.55 -3.95
CA LEU A 117 -7.56 -9.81 -5.37
C LEU A 117 -6.33 -10.29 -6.13
N GLN A 118 -5.16 -9.68 -5.89
CA GLN A 118 -3.89 -10.07 -6.48
C GLN A 118 -3.48 -11.48 -6.04
N ASN A 119 -3.63 -11.80 -4.75
CA ASN A 119 -3.28 -13.11 -4.22
C ASN A 119 -4.23 -14.22 -4.71
N LEU A 120 -5.49 -13.93 -5.00
CA LEU A 120 -6.40 -14.90 -5.64
C LEU A 120 -5.87 -15.35 -7.02
N ALA A 121 -5.28 -14.45 -7.80
CA ALA A 121 -4.62 -14.79 -9.06
C ALA A 121 -3.40 -15.70 -8.83
N LEU A 122 -2.57 -15.40 -7.80
CA LEU A 122 -1.42 -16.23 -7.44
C LEU A 122 -1.84 -17.62 -6.93
N ILE A 123 -2.93 -17.71 -6.17
CA ILE A 123 -3.52 -19.01 -5.74
C ILE A 123 -3.91 -19.83 -6.97
N LYS A 124 -4.58 -19.21 -7.94
CA LYS A 124 -4.96 -19.90 -9.18
C LYS A 124 -3.72 -20.45 -9.90
N ILE A 125 -2.70 -19.63 -10.11
CA ILE A 125 -1.45 -20.07 -10.74
C ILE A 125 -0.80 -21.21 -9.93
N GLY A 126 -0.72 -21.05 -8.61
CA GLY A 126 -0.11 -22.05 -7.73
C GLY A 126 -0.81 -23.40 -7.76
N MET A 127 -2.15 -23.41 -7.80
CA MET A 127 -2.94 -24.66 -7.80
C MET A 127 -2.98 -25.34 -9.16
N THR A 128 -2.93 -24.59 -10.27
CA THR A 128 -3.17 -25.17 -11.61
C THR A 128 -1.88 -25.40 -12.40
N ASP A 129 -0.85 -24.56 -12.21
CA ASP A 129 0.27 -24.47 -13.11
C ASP A 129 1.63 -24.80 -12.49
N LEU A 130 1.76 -24.80 -11.17
CA LEU A 130 2.94 -25.28 -10.48
C LEU A 130 2.98 -26.81 -10.39
N PRO A 131 4.16 -27.43 -10.28
CA PRO A 131 4.30 -28.86 -10.05
C PRO A 131 3.52 -29.32 -8.82
N GLN A 132 2.89 -30.50 -8.91
CA GLN A 132 2.08 -31.02 -7.80
C GLN A 132 2.89 -31.11 -6.50
N GLY A 133 2.28 -30.62 -5.40
CA GLY A 133 2.89 -30.66 -4.08
C GLY A 133 3.89 -29.53 -3.77
N THR A 134 4.13 -28.60 -4.70
CA THR A 134 5.06 -27.47 -4.47
C THR A 134 4.37 -26.19 -4.03
N PHE A 135 3.05 -26.09 -4.19
CA PHE A 135 2.28 -24.92 -3.77
C PHE A 135 1.86 -25.02 -2.31
N GLU A 136 2.25 -24.02 -1.53
CA GLU A 136 1.93 -23.90 -0.12
C GLU A 136 1.10 -22.64 0.16
N LEU A 137 -0.21 -22.83 0.34
CA LEU A 137 -1.14 -21.76 0.67
C LEU A 137 -0.75 -20.99 1.96
N PRO A 138 -0.32 -21.63 3.06
CA PRO A 138 0.12 -20.91 4.25
C PRO A 138 1.29 -19.98 4.01
N THR A 139 2.24 -20.37 3.17
CA THR A 139 3.41 -19.53 2.80
C THR A 139 2.97 -18.31 2.00
N LEU A 140 2.04 -18.48 1.05
CA LEU A 140 1.47 -17.33 0.31
C LEU A 140 0.74 -16.35 1.23
N ILE A 141 -0.09 -16.86 2.16
CA ILE A 141 -0.83 -16.01 3.10
C ILE A 141 0.13 -15.24 4.01
N ARG A 142 1.18 -15.88 4.53
CA ARG A 142 2.20 -15.21 5.35
C ARG A 142 2.91 -14.11 4.57
N PHE A 143 3.26 -14.38 3.32
CA PHE A 143 3.92 -13.39 2.46
C PHE A 143 2.98 -12.22 2.10
N ALA A 144 1.70 -12.50 1.83
CA ALA A 144 0.68 -11.47 1.60
C ALA A 144 0.49 -10.58 2.83
N ALA A 145 0.43 -11.17 4.03
CA ALA A 145 0.37 -10.42 5.29
C ALA A 145 1.63 -9.56 5.51
N TYR A 146 2.80 -10.11 5.22
CA TYR A 146 4.06 -9.37 5.30
C TYR A 146 4.09 -8.20 4.32
N SER A 147 3.71 -8.41 3.06
CA SER A 147 3.59 -7.35 2.05
C SER A 147 2.58 -6.27 2.45
N PHE A 148 1.47 -6.65 3.05
CA PHE A 148 0.48 -5.71 3.59
C PHE A 148 1.08 -4.86 4.72
N ILE A 149 1.75 -5.47 5.70
CA ILE A 149 2.37 -4.77 6.82
C ILE A 149 3.44 -3.79 6.33
N THR A 150 4.31 -4.22 5.40
CA THR A 150 5.37 -3.35 4.85
C THR A 150 4.84 -2.21 3.97
N SER A 151 3.60 -2.27 3.52
CA SER A 151 2.93 -1.18 2.79
C SER A 151 2.35 -0.09 3.71
N MET A 152 2.13 -0.38 5.00
CA MET A 152 1.51 0.55 5.95
C MET A 152 2.33 1.83 6.22
N PRO A 153 3.68 1.80 6.32
CA PRO A 153 4.48 3.01 6.49
C PRO A 153 4.28 4.01 5.36
N VAL A 154 4.30 3.55 4.10
CA VAL A 154 4.09 4.43 2.94
C VAL A 154 2.69 5.03 2.96
N LEU A 155 1.67 4.23 3.28
CA LEU A 155 0.30 4.68 3.37
C LEU A 155 0.12 5.74 4.46
N SER A 156 0.63 5.50 5.66
CA SER A 156 0.52 6.44 6.79
C SER A 156 1.34 7.71 6.55
N PHE A 157 2.56 7.60 5.98
CA PHE A 157 3.40 8.73 5.61
C PHE A 157 2.73 9.63 4.57
N LEU A 158 2.27 9.04 3.45
CA LEU A 158 1.62 9.81 2.39
C LEU A 158 0.28 10.40 2.82
N LEU A 159 -0.46 9.72 3.69
CA LEU A 159 -1.68 10.26 4.28
C LEU A 159 -1.37 11.48 5.14
N LEU A 160 -0.30 11.42 5.95
CA LEU A 160 0.19 12.55 6.74
C LEU A 160 0.54 13.74 5.84
N ILE A 161 1.33 13.53 4.79
CA ILE A 161 1.71 14.58 3.84
C ILE A 161 0.48 15.16 3.14
N SER A 162 -0.41 14.30 2.60
CA SER A 162 -1.61 14.74 1.89
C SER A 162 -2.56 15.56 2.78
N SER A 163 -2.55 15.33 4.10
CA SER A 163 -3.35 16.10 5.04
C SER A 163 -2.85 17.54 5.26
N ARG A 164 -1.63 17.88 4.78
CA ARG A 164 -0.98 19.17 5.02
C ARG A 164 -0.95 20.10 3.82
N PHE A 165 -1.08 19.56 2.62
CA PHE A 165 -0.93 20.34 1.40
C PHE A 165 -2.23 20.37 0.61
N GLU A 166 -2.75 21.58 0.36
CA GLU A 166 -3.93 21.79 -0.48
C GLU A 166 -3.67 21.43 -1.95
N ASN A 167 -2.43 21.67 -2.39
CA ASN A 167 -2.01 21.36 -3.76
C ASN A 167 -1.67 19.87 -3.90
N ILE A 168 -2.50 19.13 -4.63
CA ILE A 168 -2.34 17.68 -4.88
C ILE A 168 -0.98 17.31 -5.50
N TRP A 169 -0.36 18.23 -6.25
CA TRP A 169 0.92 17.96 -6.90
C TRP A 169 2.09 17.80 -5.92
N ILE A 170 1.99 18.41 -4.71
CA ILE A 170 3.04 18.31 -3.70
C ILE A 170 3.10 16.90 -3.10
N PRO A 171 2.03 16.33 -2.53
CA PRO A 171 2.08 14.96 -2.02
C PRO A 171 2.32 13.93 -3.12
N LEU A 172 1.82 14.15 -4.33
CA LEU A 172 2.07 13.29 -5.48
C LEU A 172 3.56 13.33 -5.87
N GLY A 173 4.18 14.51 -5.94
CA GLY A 173 5.61 14.65 -6.22
C GLY A 173 6.49 13.99 -5.16
N ILE A 174 6.15 14.15 -3.86
CA ILE A 174 6.83 13.49 -2.74
C ILE A 174 6.67 11.96 -2.86
N GLY A 175 5.48 11.47 -3.21
CA GLY A 175 5.24 10.04 -3.42
C GLY A 175 6.08 9.45 -4.56
N VAL A 176 6.15 10.14 -5.70
CA VAL A 176 6.96 9.72 -6.85
C VAL A 176 8.47 9.78 -6.52
N ALA A 177 8.93 10.86 -5.88
CA ALA A 177 10.32 10.98 -5.45
C ALA A 177 10.69 9.88 -4.41
N GLY A 178 9.77 9.60 -3.49
CA GLY A 178 9.91 8.50 -2.52
C GLY A 178 9.98 7.13 -3.19
N PHE A 179 9.15 6.89 -4.21
CA PHE A 179 9.21 5.67 -5.02
C PHE A 179 10.57 5.52 -5.72
N LEU A 180 11.04 6.57 -6.40
CA LEU A 180 12.32 6.54 -7.13
C LEU A 180 13.51 6.32 -6.17
N SER A 181 13.52 7.04 -5.03
CA SER A 181 14.55 6.84 -4.00
C SER A 181 14.46 5.44 -3.37
N GLY A 182 13.25 4.95 -3.12
CA GLY A 182 13.02 3.59 -2.63
C GLY A 182 13.59 2.53 -3.58
N MET A 183 13.32 2.64 -4.87
CA MET A 183 13.86 1.75 -5.90
C MET A 183 15.39 1.80 -5.97
N ALA A 184 15.98 2.99 -5.91
CA ALA A 184 17.43 3.16 -5.97
C ALA A 184 18.13 2.58 -4.73
N LEU A 185 17.50 2.68 -3.56
CA LEU A 185 18.12 2.34 -2.27
C LEU A 185 17.75 0.95 -1.75
N ALA A 186 16.71 0.29 -2.29
CA ALA A 186 16.19 -0.98 -1.77
C ALA A 186 17.22 -2.12 -1.77
N ASN A 187 18.20 -2.09 -2.69
CA ASN A 187 19.25 -3.11 -2.81
C ASN A 187 20.42 -2.91 -1.83
N PHE A 188 20.49 -1.81 -1.12
CA PHE A 188 21.55 -1.56 -0.15
C PHE A 188 21.15 -2.07 1.24
N ASP A 189 22.08 -2.74 1.93
CA ASP A 189 21.88 -3.30 3.28
C ASP A 189 22.42 -2.36 4.38
N LEU A 190 22.09 -1.06 4.27
CA LEU A 190 22.41 -0.08 5.31
C LEU A 190 21.27 0.02 6.31
N ALA A 191 21.55 -0.13 7.60
CA ALA A 191 20.54 -0.06 8.65
C ALA A 191 19.73 1.25 8.66
N ILE A 192 20.34 2.38 8.27
CA ILE A 192 19.66 3.67 8.18
C ILE A 192 18.54 3.68 7.13
N LEU A 193 18.64 2.86 6.09
CA LEU A 193 17.63 2.78 5.03
C LEU A 193 16.34 2.06 5.49
N MET A 194 16.39 1.36 6.63
CA MET A 194 15.20 0.80 7.26
C MET A 194 14.24 1.88 7.81
N PHE A 195 14.70 3.13 7.94
CA PHE A 195 13.84 4.26 8.31
C PHE A 195 13.24 4.97 7.09
N HIS A 196 13.37 4.41 5.90
CA HIS A 196 12.81 4.96 4.68
C HIS A 196 11.57 4.14 4.27
N PRO A 197 10.34 4.66 4.42
CA PRO A 197 9.11 3.88 4.28
C PRO A 197 8.97 3.18 2.93
N PHE A 198 9.44 3.82 1.85
CA PHE A 198 9.40 3.24 0.50
C PHE A 198 10.40 2.09 0.33
N VAL A 199 11.57 2.15 0.99
CA VAL A 199 12.53 1.04 1.02
C VAL A 199 11.93 -0.15 1.76
N VAL A 200 11.33 0.08 2.93
CA VAL A 200 10.68 -0.96 3.73
C VAL A 200 9.59 -1.67 2.93
N MET A 201 8.78 -0.94 2.18
CA MET A 201 7.73 -1.50 1.33
C MET A 201 8.30 -2.37 0.19
N LEU A 202 9.49 -2.07 -0.33
CA LEU A 202 10.11 -2.80 -1.45
C LEU A 202 10.97 -4.00 -0.99
N LYS A 203 11.38 -4.06 0.27
CA LYS A 203 12.20 -5.17 0.80
C LYS A 203 11.63 -6.57 0.52
N PRO A 204 10.32 -6.86 0.61
CA PRO A 204 9.77 -8.17 0.24
C PRO A 204 10.09 -8.59 -1.20
N ALA A 205 10.14 -7.63 -2.15
CA ALA A 205 10.45 -7.91 -3.55
C ALA A 205 11.94 -8.15 -3.79
N VAL A 206 12.81 -7.52 -3.00
CA VAL A 206 14.27 -7.57 -3.16
C VAL A 206 14.89 -8.80 -2.48
N ALA A 207 14.27 -9.29 -1.41
CA ALA A 207 14.81 -10.37 -0.58
C ALA A 207 14.97 -11.72 -1.28
N MET A 208 14.41 -11.92 -2.48
CA MET A 208 14.48 -13.17 -3.28
C MET A 208 14.14 -14.43 -2.45
N SER A 209 13.33 -14.29 -1.40
CA SER A 209 12.92 -15.34 -0.48
C SER A 209 11.44 -15.24 -0.14
N ALA A 210 10.77 -16.39 -0.08
CA ALA A 210 9.39 -16.49 0.38
C ALA A 210 9.23 -16.30 1.90
N GLN A 211 10.33 -16.18 2.65
CA GLN A 211 10.28 -16.06 4.10
C GLN A 211 10.16 -14.60 4.55
N PRO A 212 9.12 -14.24 5.34
CA PRO A 212 8.98 -12.90 5.90
C PRO A 212 10.09 -12.58 6.92
N ASP A 213 10.70 -11.42 6.77
CA ASP A 213 11.64 -10.90 7.75
C ASP A 213 10.88 -10.18 8.88
N LYS A 214 11.00 -10.73 10.10
CA LYS A 214 10.33 -10.21 11.28
C LYS A 214 10.85 -8.83 11.71
N SER A 215 12.14 -8.54 11.47
CA SER A 215 12.74 -7.26 11.81
C SER A 215 12.16 -6.14 10.94
N ILE A 216 12.04 -6.37 9.65
CA ILE A 216 11.42 -5.44 8.69
C ILE A 216 9.95 -5.22 9.01
N ALA A 217 9.21 -6.28 9.35
CA ALA A 217 7.81 -6.16 9.74
C ALA A 217 7.63 -5.32 11.02
N LEU A 218 8.53 -5.47 12.00
CA LEU A 218 8.50 -4.69 13.22
C LEU A 218 8.83 -3.21 12.96
N VAL A 219 9.83 -2.92 12.13
CA VAL A 219 10.16 -1.56 11.70
C VAL A 219 8.96 -0.94 10.98
N ALA A 220 8.32 -1.67 10.05
CA ALA A 220 7.14 -1.20 9.36
C ALA A 220 6.00 -0.82 10.32
N LEU A 221 5.74 -1.63 11.34
CA LEU A 221 4.71 -1.32 12.33
C LEU A 221 5.07 -0.09 13.17
N THR A 222 6.34 0.05 13.60
CA THR A 222 6.79 1.21 14.38
C THR A 222 6.71 2.50 13.58
N GLU A 223 7.14 2.51 12.32
CA GLU A 223 7.00 3.66 11.43
C GLU A 223 5.54 4.04 11.20
N THR A 224 4.68 3.05 10.96
CA THR A 224 3.24 3.27 10.78
C THR A 224 2.63 3.98 11.99
N VAL A 225 2.91 3.47 13.20
CA VAL A 225 2.41 4.07 14.45
C VAL A 225 2.96 5.49 14.63
N LEU A 226 4.24 5.70 14.33
CA LEU A 226 4.88 7.02 14.43
C LEU A 226 4.21 8.04 13.49
N PHE A 227 4.04 7.72 12.21
CA PHE A 227 3.40 8.64 11.25
C PHE A 227 1.93 8.88 11.60
N LEU A 228 1.21 7.86 12.08
CA LEU A 228 -0.17 8.04 12.55
C LEU A 228 -0.25 8.92 13.79
N ALA A 229 0.65 8.75 14.74
CA ALA A 229 0.69 9.56 15.96
C ALA A 229 0.99 11.04 15.64
N ILE A 230 1.95 11.29 14.74
CA ILE A 230 2.26 12.63 14.26
C ILE A 230 1.04 13.23 13.55
N GLY A 231 0.41 12.49 12.62
CA GLY A 231 -0.75 12.98 11.88
C GLY A 231 -1.95 13.29 12.78
N PHE A 232 -2.22 12.40 13.75
CA PHE A 232 -3.27 12.60 14.75
C PHE A 232 -2.98 13.81 15.65
N GLY A 233 -1.75 13.95 16.14
CA GLY A 233 -1.32 15.09 16.95
C GLY A 233 -1.45 16.40 16.19
N LEU A 234 -0.94 16.45 14.97
CA LEU A 234 -1.05 17.63 14.12
C LEU A 234 -2.50 17.98 13.77
N ALA A 235 -3.38 17.00 13.57
CA ALA A 235 -4.81 17.22 13.34
C ALA A 235 -5.52 17.83 14.57
N ASN A 236 -4.98 17.60 15.76
CA ASN A 236 -5.50 18.18 17.01
C ASN A 236 -5.11 19.67 17.18
N TYR A 237 -3.91 20.05 16.70
CA TYR A 237 -3.39 21.42 16.86
C TYR A 237 -3.81 22.38 15.74
N THR A 238 -4.27 21.88 14.61
CA THR A 238 -4.77 22.71 13.54
C THR A 238 -6.20 23.18 13.84
N HIS A 239 -6.36 24.12 14.76
CA HIS A 239 -7.46 25.08 14.70
C HIS A 239 -7.05 26.12 13.66
N TYR A 240 -7.68 26.07 12.49
CA TYR A 240 -7.48 27.11 11.48
C TYR A 240 -8.19 28.38 11.96
N GLU A 241 -7.39 29.41 12.24
CA GLU A 241 -7.86 30.78 12.35
C GLU A 241 -8.47 31.28 11.04
#